data_3b1599d76de2e3676e34e7fca903e76d
#
_entry.id   3b1599d76de2e3676e34e7fca903e76d
#
_cell.length_a   1.000
_cell.length_b   1.000
_cell.length_c   1.000
_cell.angle_alpha   90.00
_cell.angle_beta   90.00
_cell.angle_gamma   90.00
#
_symmetry.space_group_name_H-M   'P 1'
#
loop_
_entity.id
_entity.type
_entity.pdbx_description
1 polymer ?
#
loop_
_entity_poly.entity_id
_entity_poly.type
_entity_poly.pdbx_seq_one_letter_code
_entity_poly.pdbx_strand_id
1 'polypeptide(L)'
;MDRKKKSSRMGEAIRKRALSYPLTREDFPWGESAFKVKDKTFIFMHDGDAGVSFSVKLPASRDLALAMQGSEPTHYGLGSKGWVTLRPTAKTSMDVLGFLIDESFRSIAPKKVVDSLGPPPRLP
;
A
#
# COMPACT_ATOMS: atom_id res chain seq x y z
N MET A 1 -22.68 18.96 4.91
CA MET A 1 -22.22 18.73 4.44
C MET A 1 -21.41 18.20 4.43
N ASP A 2 -20.91 17.70 4.44
CA ASP A 2 -20.15 17.31 4.33
C ASP A 2 -19.62 16.97 3.81
N ARG A 3 -19.19 17.25 3.78
CA ARG A 3 -18.75 16.93 3.02
C ARG A 3 -17.85 16.00 3.08
N LYS A 4 -18.14 15.19 2.77
CA LYS A 4 -17.19 14.14 2.72
C LYS A 4 -16.20 14.39 1.66
N LYS A 5 -14.92 14.31 2.01
CA LYS A 5 -13.91 14.53 1.05
C LYS A 5 -13.93 13.45 0.00
N LYS A 6 -13.86 13.86 -1.25
CA LYS A 6 -13.86 12.94 -2.35
C LYS A 6 -12.49 12.27 -2.50
N SER A 7 -12.48 10.95 -2.62
CA SER A 7 -11.24 10.22 -2.84
C SER A 7 -10.63 10.57 -4.18
N SER A 8 -9.30 10.63 -4.24
CA SER A 8 -8.62 10.85 -5.49
C SER A 8 -8.70 9.60 -6.36
N ARG A 9 -8.44 9.76 -7.65
CA ARG A 9 -8.42 8.63 -8.57
C ARG A 9 -7.33 7.63 -8.17
N MET A 10 -6.17 8.14 -7.77
CA MET A 10 -5.07 7.29 -7.32
C MET A 10 -5.44 6.57 -6.03
N GLY A 11 -6.04 7.28 -5.08
CA GLY A 11 -6.48 6.66 -3.83
C GLY A 11 -7.48 5.55 -4.05
N GLU A 12 -8.42 5.76 -4.98
CA GLU A 12 -9.40 4.71 -5.30
C GLU A 12 -8.74 3.51 -5.95
N ALA A 13 -7.73 3.73 -6.80
CA ALA A 13 -7.04 2.63 -7.45
C ALA A 13 -6.29 1.78 -6.42
N ILE A 14 -5.63 2.43 -5.45
CA ILE A 14 -4.93 1.72 -4.38
C ILE A 14 -5.93 0.96 -3.52
N ARG A 15 -7.04 1.60 -3.17
CA ARG A 15 -8.09 0.97 -2.36
C ARG A 15 -8.63 -0.28 -3.06
N LYS A 16 -8.94 -0.15 -4.35
CA LYS A 16 -9.47 -1.27 -5.11
C LYS A 16 -8.49 -2.44 -5.14
N ARG A 17 -7.22 -2.13 -5.35
CA ARG A 17 -6.19 -3.17 -5.35
C ARG A 17 -6.09 -3.85 -3.99
N ALA A 18 -6.03 -3.06 -2.92
CA ALA A 18 -5.88 -3.59 -1.57
C ALA A 18 -7.04 -4.51 -1.20
N LEU A 19 -8.26 -4.09 -1.55
CA LEU A 19 -9.45 -4.85 -1.17
C LEU A 19 -9.74 -6.00 -2.12
N SER A 20 -8.94 -6.17 -3.16
CA SER A 20 -9.08 -7.32 -4.06
C SER A 20 -8.49 -8.60 -3.47
N TYR A 21 -7.67 -8.49 -2.43
CA TYR A 21 -7.09 -9.66 -1.78
C TYR A 21 -8.07 -10.28 -0.79
N PRO A 22 -7.97 -11.59 -0.54
CA PRO A 22 -8.90 -12.24 0.39
C PRO A 22 -8.69 -11.78 1.83
N LEU A 23 -9.79 -11.76 2.59
CA LEU A 23 -9.78 -11.49 4.02
C LEU A 23 -9.28 -10.10 4.39
N THR A 24 -9.43 -9.14 3.48
CA THR A 24 -8.96 -7.77 3.72
C THR A 24 -10.11 -6.86 4.10
N ARG A 25 -9.77 -5.81 4.81
CA ARG A 25 -10.72 -4.76 5.14
C ARG A 25 -9.98 -3.43 5.28
N GLU A 26 -10.72 -2.36 5.18
CA GLU A 26 -10.20 -1.01 5.40
C GLU A 26 -10.64 -0.52 6.76
N ASP A 27 -9.71 0.04 7.51
CA ASP A 27 -9.95 0.63 8.81
C ASP A 27 -9.50 2.08 8.75
N PHE A 28 -10.00 2.92 9.65
CA PHE A 28 -9.71 4.36 9.60
C PHE A 28 -9.19 4.89 10.94
N PRO A 29 -8.08 4.35 11.45
CA PRO A 29 -7.51 4.91 12.66
C PRO A 29 -6.94 6.29 12.35
N TRP A 30 -7.22 7.25 13.18
CA TRP A 30 -6.59 8.59 13.09
C TRP A 30 -6.84 9.31 11.77
N GLY A 31 -7.93 9.04 11.07
CA GLY A 31 -8.25 9.76 9.84
C GLY A 31 -7.47 9.30 8.62
N GLU A 32 -6.71 8.23 8.73
CA GLU A 32 -6.04 7.61 7.61
C GLU A 32 -6.60 6.23 7.38
N SER A 33 -6.38 5.68 6.19
CA SER A 33 -6.82 4.32 5.89
C SER A 33 -5.71 3.33 6.24
N ALA A 34 -6.09 2.26 6.91
CA ALA A 34 -5.21 1.11 7.10
C ALA A 34 -5.90 -0.08 6.46
N PHE A 35 -5.20 -0.72 5.51
CA PHE A 35 -5.74 -1.92 4.89
C PHE A 35 -5.14 -3.12 5.59
N LYS A 36 -6.01 -3.99 6.09
CA LYS A 36 -5.60 -5.08 6.97
C LYS A 36 -6.01 -6.42 6.41
N VAL A 37 -5.17 -7.40 6.70
CA VAL A 37 -5.50 -8.80 6.48
C VAL A 37 -5.38 -9.49 7.83
N LYS A 38 -6.50 -10.05 8.32
CA LYS A 38 -6.53 -10.72 9.64
C LYS A 38 -5.89 -9.86 10.72
N ASP A 39 -6.29 -8.61 10.83
CA ASP A 39 -5.88 -7.68 11.88
C ASP A 39 -4.47 -7.11 11.74
N LYS A 40 -3.73 -7.50 10.71
CA LYS A 40 -2.40 -6.92 10.49
C LYS A 40 -2.46 -5.99 9.29
N THR A 41 -1.90 -4.80 9.45
CA THR A 41 -1.92 -3.79 8.39
C THR A 41 -0.84 -4.09 7.36
N PHE A 42 -1.21 -4.06 6.08
CA PHE A 42 -0.25 -4.19 4.99
C PHE A 42 -0.14 -2.93 4.14
N ILE A 43 -1.05 -1.97 4.29
CA ILE A 43 -0.93 -0.65 3.67
C ILE A 43 -1.48 0.38 4.64
N PHE A 44 -0.73 1.46 4.83
CA PHE A 44 -1.27 2.70 5.41
C PHE A 44 -1.39 3.70 4.26
N MET A 45 -2.51 4.40 4.17
CA MET A 45 -2.71 5.36 3.09
C MET A 45 -3.28 6.66 3.61
N HIS A 46 -2.75 7.77 3.09
CA HIS A 46 -3.30 9.10 3.31
C HIS A 46 -3.65 9.68 1.96
N ASP A 47 -4.90 10.07 1.76
CA ASP A 47 -5.37 10.65 0.50
C ASP A 47 -5.83 12.07 0.80
N GLY A 48 -4.91 13.01 0.73
CA GLY A 48 -5.15 14.38 1.11
C GLY A 48 -5.14 15.34 -0.08
N ASP A 49 -5.27 16.63 0.24
CA ASP A 49 -5.33 17.66 -0.79
C ASP A 49 -4.02 17.76 -1.59
N ALA A 50 -2.91 17.43 -0.95
CA ALA A 50 -1.61 17.48 -1.62
C ALA A 50 -1.31 16.23 -2.42
N GLY A 51 -2.19 15.25 -2.39
CA GLY A 51 -2.01 14.00 -3.12
C GLY A 51 -2.04 12.80 -2.20
N VAL A 52 -1.73 11.65 -2.77
CA VAL A 52 -1.75 10.39 -2.05
C VAL A 52 -0.35 10.04 -1.57
N SER A 53 -0.26 9.55 -0.34
CA SER A 53 0.92 8.84 0.11
C SER A 53 0.47 7.51 0.69
N PHE A 54 1.26 6.47 0.51
CA PHE A 54 0.93 5.20 1.13
C PHE A 54 2.21 4.46 1.48
N SER A 55 2.12 3.63 2.51
CA SER A 55 3.28 2.92 3.02
C SER A 55 3.03 1.43 2.94
N VAL A 56 4.06 0.70 2.50
CA VAL A 56 4.02 -0.75 2.33
C VAL A 56 5.30 -1.37 2.87
N LYS A 57 5.22 -2.63 3.28
CA LYS A 57 6.38 -3.36 3.76
C LYS A 57 7.03 -4.13 2.61
N LEU A 58 8.29 -3.85 2.36
CA LEU A 58 8.99 -4.38 1.19
C LEU A 58 10.27 -5.11 1.58
N PRO A 59 10.17 -6.38 1.96
CA PRO A 59 11.37 -7.13 2.31
C PRO A 59 12.32 -7.35 1.13
N ALA A 60 11.82 -7.37 -0.09
CA ALA A 60 12.68 -7.60 -1.27
C ALA A 60 12.89 -6.35 -2.11
N SER A 61 11.90 -5.45 -2.18
CA SER A 61 11.93 -4.34 -3.14
C SER A 61 12.14 -2.97 -2.51
N ARG A 62 12.68 -2.93 -1.30
CA ARG A 62 12.89 -1.69 -0.58
C ARG A 62 13.71 -0.69 -1.38
N ASP A 63 14.84 -1.13 -1.92
CA ASP A 63 15.72 -0.22 -2.64
C ASP A 63 15.11 0.29 -3.94
N LEU A 64 14.39 -0.59 -4.63
CA LEU A 64 13.69 -0.19 -5.84
C LEU A 64 12.66 0.90 -5.52
N ALA A 65 11.89 0.72 -4.46
CA ALA A 65 10.87 1.70 -4.08
C ALA A 65 11.50 3.01 -3.62
N LEU A 66 12.61 2.94 -2.87
CA LEU A 66 13.29 4.15 -2.41
C LEU A 66 13.89 4.96 -3.55
N ALA A 67 14.15 4.34 -4.69
CA ALA A 67 14.64 5.06 -5.85
C ALA A 67 13.53 5.83 -6.58
N MET A 68 12.28 5.59 -6.26
CA MET A 68 11.17 6.30 -6.88
C MET A 68 11.07 7.70 -6.30
N GLN A 69 10.76 8.67 -7.15
CA GLN A 69 10.69 10.06 -6.74
C GLN A 69 9.67 10.26 -5.62
N GLY A 70 10.06 10.97 -4.57
CA GLY A 70 9.17 11.27 -3.45
C GLY A 70 9.07 10.17 -2.41
N SER A 71 9.77 9.06 -2.60
CA SER A 71 9.72 7.96 -1.65
C SER A 71 10.71 8.15 -0.51
N GLU A 72 10.40 7.58 0.64
CA GLU A 72 11.28 7.66 1.81
C GLU A 72 10.98 6.50 2.74
N PRO A 73 11.92 6.16 3.63
CA PRO A 73 11.61 5.16 4.65
C PRO A 73 10.46 5.67 5.51
N THR A 74 9.55 4.77 5.88
CA THR A 74 8.40 5.14 6.69
C THR A 74 8.87 5.57 8.08
N HIS A 75 8.19 6.55 8.65
CA HIS A 75 8.56 7.12 9.95
C HIS A 75 8.22 6.18 11.11
N TYR A 76 8.50 6.61 12.31
CA TYR A 76 8.16 5.92 13.57
C TYR A 76 8.81 4.54 13.69
N GLY A 77 10.03 4.41 13.16
CA GLY A 77 10.76 3.16 13.28
C GLY A 77 10.37 2.09 12.30
N LEU A 78 9.34 2.31 11.50
CA LEU A 78 8.91 1.31 10.53
C LEU A 78 9.90 1.18 9.37
N GLY A 79 10.58 2.26 9.02
CA GLY A 79 11.56 2.22 7.93
C GLY A 79 12.65 1.21 8.15
N SER A 80 13.11 1.05 9.39
CA SER A 80 14.15 0.07 9.70
C SER A 80 13.63 -1.36 9.59
N LYS A 81 12.32 -1.53 9.48
CA LYS A 81 11.69 -2.84 9.33
C LYS A 81 11.22 -3.10 7.91
N GLY A 82 11.71 -2.30 6.96
CA GLY A 82 11.41 -2.51 5.56
C GLY A 82 10.22 -1.75 5.00
N TRP A 83 9.61 -0.87 5.78
CA TRP A 83 8.48 -0.08 5.31
C TRP A 83 8.95 1.14 4.52
N VAL A 84 8.31 1.39 3.40
CA VAL A 84 8.61 2.54 2.53
C VAL A 84 7.33 3.31 2.27
N THR A 85 7.42 4.63 2.36
CA THR A 85 6.31 5.53 2.04
C THR A 85 6.51 6.02 0.61
N LEU A 86 5.48 5.85 -0.19
CA LEU A 86 5.47 6.20 -1.60
C LEU A 86 4.51 7.35 -1.85
N ARG A 87 4.86 8.22 -2.80
CA ARG A 87 4.02 9.35 -3.18
C ARG A 87 3.79 9.33 -4.68
N PRO A 88 2.87 8.47 -5.15
CA PRO A 88 2.65 8.31 -6.59
C PRO A 88 2.05 9.57 -7.20
N THR A 89 2.33 9.76 -8.47
CA THR A 89 1.74 10.85 -9.25
C THR A 89 0.92 10.24 -10.39
N ALA A 90 0.27 11.09 -11.17
CA ALA A 90 -0.49 10.62 -12.32
C ALA A 90 0.36 9.84 -13.31
N LYS A 91 1.68 10.02 -13.26
CA LYS A 91 2.60 9.33 -14.17
C LYS A 91 3.10 8.01 -13.62
N THR A 92 2.77 7.69 -12.39
CA THR A 92 3.23 6.44 -11.77
C THR A 92 2.40 5.27 -12.31
N SER A 93 3.08 4.23 -12.73
CA SER A 93 2.40 3.04 -13.27
C SER A 93 1.68 2.28 -12.18
N MET A 94 0.40 1.97 -12.40
CA MET A 94 -0.34 1.13 -11.46
C MET A 94 0.20 -0.29 -11.44
N ASP A 95 0.84 -0.74 -12.52
CA ASP A 95 1.46 -2.06 -12.51
C ASP A 95 2.61 -2.13 -11.52
N VAL A 96 3.41 -1.06 -11.46
CA VAL A 96 4.49 -0.98 -10.47
C VAL A 96 3.92 -0.93 -9.07
N LEU A 97 2.92 -0.08 -8.85
CA LEU A 97 2.31 0.02 -7.52
C LEU A 97 1.68 -1.31 -7.10
N GLY A 98 1.01 -1.97 -8.03
CA GLY A 98 0.41 -3.28 -7.76
C GLY A 98 1.45 -4.32 -7.38
N PHE A 99 2.61 -4.30 -8.05
CA PHE A 99 3.71 -5.18 -7.70
C PHE A 99 4.17 -4.96 -6.26
N LEU A 100 4.31 -3.68 -5.86
CA LEU A 100 4.76 -3.36 -4.50
C LEU A 100 3.69 -3.67 -3.45
N ILE A 101 2.43 -3.38 -3.76
CA ILE A 101 1.33 -3.70 -2.86
C ILE A 101 1.25 -5.21 -2.65
N ASP A 102 1.43 -5.98 -3.72
CA ASP A 102 1.40 -7.43 -3.63
C ASP A 102 2.49 -7.96 -2.71
N GLU A 103 3.69 -7.41 -2.83
CA GLU A 103 4.78 -7.82 -1.95
C GLU A 103 4.44 -7.56 -0.48
N SER A 104 3.87 -6.39 -0.20
CA SER A 104 3.48 -6.05 1.17
C SER A 104 2.43 -7.04 1.69
N PHE A 105 1.41 -7.32 0.89
CA PHE A 105 0.37 -8.25 1.29
C PHE A 105 0.98 -9.62 1.62
N ARG A 106 1.81 -10.15 0.73
CA ARG A 106 2.39 -11.47 0.93
C ARG A 106 3.35 -11.53 2.11
N SER A 107 3.98 -10.39 2.46
CA SER A 107 4.88 -10.35 3.61
C SER A 107 4.14 -10.32 4.94
N ILE A 108 2.89 -9.86 4.94
CA ILE A 108 2.10 -9.65 6.16
C ILE A 108 1.06 -10.76 6.36
N ALA A 109 0.44 -11.23 5.28
CA ALA A 109 -0.66 -12.19 5.37
C ALA A 109 -0.19 -13.55 5.89
N PRO A 110 -1.08 -14.31 6.55
CA PRO A 110 -0.72 -15.67 6.96
C PRO A 110 -0.33 -16.53 5.76
N LYS A 111 0.59 -17.45 5.99
CA LYS A 111 1.08 -18.32 4.92
C LYS A 111 -0.06 -19.02 4.17
N LYS A 112 -1.06 -19.47 4.89
CA LYS A 112 -2.18 -20.15 4.28
C LYS A 112 -2.92 -19.26 3.27
N VAL A 113 -3.06 -17.99 3.60
CA VAL A 113 -3.70 -17.03 2.69
C VAL A 113 -2.81 -16.81 1.48
N VAL A 114 -1.51 -16.63 1.69
CA VAL A 114 -0.56 -16.43 0.60
C VAL A 114 -0.56 -17.63 -0.33
N ASP A 115 -0.58 -18.84 0.23
CA ASP A 115 -0.55 -20.06 -0.57
C ASP A 115 -1.80 -20.22 -1.45
N SER A 116 -2.91 -19.56 -1.08
CA SER A 116 -4.14 -19.63 -1.87
C SER A 116 -4.10 -18.71 -3.08
N LEU A 117 -3.14 -17.78 -3.13
CA LEU A 117 -2.99 -16.86 -4.27
C LEU A 117 -2.19 -17.56 -5.36
N GLY A 118 -2.35 -17.09 -6.58
CA GLY A 118 -1.48 -17.53 -7.65
C GLY A 118 -0.08 -16.96 -7.45
N PRO A 119 0.81 -17.15 -8.43
CA PRO A 119 2.15 -16.58 -8.32
C PRO A 119 2.10 -15.06 -8.27
N PRO A 120 3.11 -14.42 -7.65
CA PRO A 120 3.12 -12.96 -7.56
C PRO A 120 3.27 -12.32 -8.95
N PRO A 121 2.78 -11.10 -9.12
CA PRO A 121 2.96 -10.39 -10.38
C PRO A 121 4.44 -10.12 -10.61
N ARG A 122 4.79 -9.97 -11.87
CA ARG A 122 6.16 -9.61 -12.22
C ARG A 122 6.26 -8.10 -12.34
N LEU A 123 7.45 -7.60 -12.06
CA LEU A 123 7.72 -6.20 -12.29
C LEU A 123 7.67 -5.96 -13.80
N PRO A 124 6.89 -4.99 -14.25
CA PRO A 124 6.77 -4.70 -15.69
C PRO A 124 8.04 -4.12 -16.28
#